data_72780af0b47f40d1816cd7821ef164a5
#
_entry.id   72780af0b47f40d1816cd7821ef164a5
#
_cell.length_a   1.000
_cell.length_b   1.000
_cell.length_c   1.000
_cell.angle_alpha   90.00
_cell.angle_beta   90.00
_cell.angle_gamma   90.00
#
_symmetry.space_group_name_H-M   'P 1'
#
loop_
_entity.id
_entity.type
_entity.pdbx_description
1 polymer ?
#
loop_
_entity_poly.entity_id
_entity_poly.type
_entity_poly.pdbx_seq_one_letter_code
_entity_poly.pdbx_strand_id
1 'polypeptide(L)'
;MQFYPAEEKLHMFNQRAGVWRLSLEQIEATVADHLGRGRVQGNQPGPCFSRQVSMYVAKNVAGWSTTRIGRFYNGRHHTTVLHAIAKIERLRKDDESVDALIEVLTAVLSPKMEGQFSRRFEPGWSAGLIDAVAARVLDRISEQRHVP
;
A
#
# COMPACT_ATOMS: atom_id res chain seq x y z
N MET A 1 -12.94 -33.71 4.13
CA MET A 1 -12.19 -32.69 3.38
C MET A 1 -12.75 -31.32 3.74
N GLN A 2 -12.00 -30.55 4.49
CA GLN A 2 -12.44 -29.21 4.86
C GLN A 2 -12.30 -28.28 3.65
N PHE A 3 -13.40 -27.62 3.30
CA PHE A 3 -13.43 -26.66 2.20
C PHE A 3 -13.14 -25.27 2.78
N TYR A 4 -11.92 -24.80 2.63
CA TYR A 4 -11.56 -23.45 3.03
C TYR A 4 -11.79 -22.48 1.87
N PRO A 5 -12.32 -21.28 2.13
CA PRO A 5 -12.33 -20.21 1.14
C PRO A 5 -10.93 -20.01 0.57
N ALA A 6 -10.84 -19.59 -0.69
CA ALA A 6 -9.57 -19.45 -1.38
C ALA A 6 -8.60 -18.51 -0.61
N GLU A 7 -9.14 -17.54 0.09
CA GLU A 7 -8.37 -16.60 0.93
C GLU A 7 -7.75 -17.28 2.16
N GLU A 8 -8.48 -18.18 2.83
CA GLU A 8 -7.95 -18.94 3.95
C GLU A 8 -6.89 -19.94 3.50
N LYS A 9 -7.08 -20.56 2.34
CA LYS A 9 -6.06 -21.46 1.77
C LYS A 9 -4.76 -20.72 1.48
N LEU A 10 -4.84 -19.51 0.93
CA LEU A 10 -3.68 -18.67 0.68
C LEU A 10 -3.00 -18.27 1.98
N HIS A 11 -3.78 -17.91 3.00
CA HIS A 11 -3.28 -17.58 4.33
C HIS A 11 -2.55 -18.77 4.97
N MET A 12 -3.15 -19.95 4.94
CA MET A 12 -2.53 -21.16 5.45
C MET A 12 -1.27 -21.55 4.68
N PHE A 13 -1.30 -21.39 3.36
CA PHE A 13 -0.13 -21.64 2.52
C PHE A 13 1.01 -20.67 2.86
N ASN A 14 0.70 -19.41 3.00
CA ASN A 14 1.67 -18.38 3.37
C ASN A 14 2.24 -18.60 4.77
N GLN A 15 1.44 -19.06 5.72
CA GLN A 15 1.92 -19.44 7.06
C GLN A 15 2.89 -20.63 7.01
N ARG A 16 2.58 -21.67 6.22
CA ARG A 16 3.44 -22.84 6.06
C ARG A 16 4.75 -22.52 5.34
N ALA A 17 4.72 -21.56 4.42
CA ALA A 17 5.91 -21.10 3.71
C ALA A 17 6.75 -20.09 4.51
N GLY A 18 6.37 -19.76 5.75
CA GLY A 18 7.01 -18.72 6.55
C GLY A 18 6.70 -17.31 6.07
N VAL A 19 5.81 -17.18 5.11
CA VAL A 19 5.29 -15.91 4.60
C VAL A 19 3.92 -15.71 5.22
N TRP A 20 3.78 -14.72 6.08
CA TRP A 20 2.48 -14.43 6.67
C TRP A 20 1.86 -13.17 6.07
N ARG A 21 0.54 -13.27 5.91
CA ARG A 21 -0.26 -12.25 5.27
C ARG A 21 -0.54 -11.11 6.23
N LEU A 22 -0.23 -9.92 5.81
CA LEU A 22 -0.59 -8.71 6.52
C LEU A 22 -2.10 -8.48 6.48
N SER A 23 -2.69 -8.04 7.59
CA SER A 23 -4.09 -7.62 7.60
C SER A 23 -4.27 -6.27 6.91
N LEU A 24 -5.47 -6.01 6.42
CA LEU A 24 -5.80 -4.71 5.82
C LEU A 24 -5.67 -3.57 6.84
N GLU A 25 -6.00 -3.84 8.10
CA GLU A 25 -5.84 -2.88 9.20
C GLU A 25 -4.37 -2.52 9.44
N GLN A 26 -3.48 -3.48 9.40
CA GLN A 26 -2.04 -3.25 9.56
C GLN A 26 -1.47 -2.42 8.40
N ILE A 27 -1.88 -2.72 7.18
CA ILE A 27 -1.48 -1.96 5.98
C ILE A 27 -1.97 -0.52 6.10
N GLU A 28 -3.25 -0.32 6.39
CA GLU A 28 -3.83 1.02 6.56
C GLU A 28 -3.13 1.81 7.66
N ALA A 29 -2.91 1.20 8.82
CA ALA A 29 -2.24 1.86 9.94
C ALA A 29 -0.82 2.30 9.58
N THR A 30 -0.04 1.44 8.93
CA THR A 30 1.33 1.77 8.52
C THR A 30 1.36 2.87 7.47
N VAL A 31 0.51 2.79 6.46
CA VAL A 31 0.42 3.84 5.43
C VAL A 31 -0.07 5.15 6.04
N ALA A 32 -1.03 5.09 6.95
CA ALA A 32 -1.57 6.28 7.63
C ALA A 32 -0.53 7.00 8.49
N ASP A 33 0.41 6.28 9.08
CA ASP A 33 1.51 6.87 9.86
C ASP A 33 2.39 7.80 9.01
N HIS A 34 2.49 7.55 7.71
CA HIS A 34 3.34 8.32 6.79
C HIS A 34 2.55 9.25 5.88
N LEU A 35 1.38 8.83 5.41
CA LEU A 35 0.57 9.55 4.41
C LEU A 35 -0.75 10.11 4.95
N GLY A 36 -1.08 9.83 6.20
CA GLY A 36 -2.37 10.15 6.77
C GLY A 36 -3.44 9.10 6.44
N ARG A 37 -4.59 9.24 7.07
CA ARG A 37 -5.69 8.28 6.94
C ARG A 37 -6.27 8.24 5.52
N GLY A 38 -6.29 7.07 4.91
CA GLY A 38 -6.95 6.82 3.63
C GLY A 38 -8.39 6.34 3.77
N ARG A 39 -8.72 5.70 4.90
CA ARG A 39 -10.06 5.16 5.19
C ARG A 39 -10.99 6.24 5.74
N VAL A 40 -11.17 7.28 4.96
CA VAL A 40 -12.07 8.39 5.22
C VAL A 40 -12.97 8.60 4.02
N GLN A 41 -14.12 9.25 4.22
CA GLN A 41 -15.03 9.59 3.13
C GLN A 41 -14.49 10.76 2.31
N GLY A 42 -14.88 10.80 1.05
CA GLY A 42 -14.53 11.89 0.15
C GLY A 42 -13.33 11.61 -0.75
N ASN A 43 -13.01 12.58 -1.58
CA ASN A 43 -11.98 12.48 -2.62
C ASN A 43 -10.92 13.58 -2.50
N GLN A 44 -10.62 14.02 -1.29
CA GLN A 44 -9.52 14.94 -1.08
C GLN A 44 -8.19 14.31 -1.50
N PRO A 45 -7.23 15.09 -2.07
CA PRO A 45 -6.02 14.55 -2.68
C PRO A 45 -5.16 13.68 -1.75
N GLY A 46 -4.90 14.13 -0.54
CA GLY A 46 -4.08 13.43 0.43
C GLY A 46 -4.68 12.08 0.84
N PRO A 47 -5.89 12.04 1.41
CA PRO A 47 -6.56 10.79 1.77
C PRO A 47 -6.80 9.86 0.57
N CYS A 48 -7.10 10.40 -0.60
CA CYS A 48 -7.29 9.63 -1.82
C CYS A 48 -5.99 8.92 -2.22
N PHE A 49 -4.87 9.62 -2.21
CA PHE A 49 -3.56 9.04 -2.52
C PHE A 49 -3.15 7.99 -1.49
N SER A 50 -3.29 8.28 -0.21
CA SER A 50 -3.01 7.31 0.87
C SER A 50 -3.81 6.02 0.69
N ARG A 51 -5.10 6.14 0.41
CA ARG A 51 -5.96 4.99 0.13
C ARG A 51 -5.51 4.20 -1.10
N GLN A 52 -5.14 4.88 -2.17
CA GLN A 52 -4.65 4.23 -3.39
C GLN A 52 -3.34 3.47 -3.15
N VAL A 53 -2.43 4.03 -2.38
CA VAL A 53 -1.18 3.36 -1.96
C VAL A 53 -1.49 2.11 -1.13
N SER A 54 -2.39 2.22 -0.16
CA SER A 54 -2.81 1.08 0.66
C SER A 54 -3.45 -0.03 -0.17
N MET A 55 -4.31 0.32 -1.11
CA MET A 55 -4.93 -0.64 -2.04
C MET A 55 -3.88 -1.36 -2.90
N TYR A 56 -2.91 -0.62 -3.42
CA TYR A 56 -1.81 -1.16 -4.20
C TYR A 56 -0.99 -2.17 -3.40
N VAL A 57 -0.58 -1.80 -2.20
CA VAL A 57 0.19 -2.66 -1.29
C VAL A 57 -0.63 -3.89 -0.89
N ALA A 58 -1.90 -3.70 -0.55
CA ALA A 58 -2.80 -4.80 -0.17
C ALA A 58 -2.91 -5.86 -1.27
N LYS A 59 -3.02 -5.43 -2.52
CA LYS A 59 -3.12 -6.34 -3.68
C LYS A 59 -1.78 -6.98 -4.03
N ASN A 60 -0.75 -6.18 -4.23
CA ASN A 60 0.51 -6.64 -4.83
C ASN A 60 1.49 -7.23 -3.80
N VAL A 61 1.44 -6.81 -2.55
CA VAL A 61 2.32 -7.31 -1.48
C VAL A 61 1.62 -8.37 -0.63
N ALA A 62 0.42 -8.08 -0.16
CA ALA A 62 -0.31 -8.98 0.73
C ALA A 62 -1.24 -9.97 0.02
N GLY A 63 -1.53 -9.77 -1.26
CA GLY A 63 -2.33 -10.70 -2.07
C GLY A 63 -3.82 -10.68 -1.76
N TRP A 64 -4.36 -9.59 -1.21
CA TRP A 64 -5.79 -9.45 -0.99
C TRP A 64 -6.57 -9.31 -2.29
N SER A 65 -7.80 -9.85 -2.31
CA SER A 65 -8.68 -9.66 -3.46
C SER A 65 -9.18 -8.21 -3.57
N THR A 66 -9.42 -7.76 -4.79
CA THR A 66 -9.93 -6.40 -5.03
C THR A 66 -11.29 -6.17 -4.38
N THR A 67 -12.13 -7.19 -4.31
CA THR A 67 -13.43 -7.14 -3.65
C THR A 67 -13.31 -6.94 -2.14
N ARG A 68 -12.40 -7.65 -1.48
CA ARG A 68 -12.14 -7.50 -0.05
C ARG A 68 -11.55 -6.14 0.28
N ILE A 69 -10.60 -5.70 -0.53
CA ILE A 69 -10.00 -4.37 -0.40
C ILE A 69 -11.08 -3.28 -0.51
N GLY A 70 -11.94 -3.37 -1.50
CA GLY A 70 -13.02 -2.40 -1.69
C GLY A 70 -13.99 -2.35 -0.50
N ARG A 71 -14.35 -3.50 0.05
CA ARG A 71 -15.21 -3.58 1.25
C ARG A 71 -14.57 -2.92 2.46
N PHE A 72 -13.29 -3.14 2.67
CA PHE A 72 -12.54 -2.50 3.77
C PHE A 72 -12.53 -0.97 3.62
N TYR A 73 -12.39 -0.47 2.40
CA TYR A 73 -12.39 0.96 2.11
C TYR A 73 -13.81 1.50 1.84
N ASN A 74 -14.69 1.39 2.84
CA ASN A 74 -16.04 1.96 2.87
C ASN A 74 -16.97 1.41 1.77
N GLY A 75 -16.85 0.13 1.45
CA GLY A 75 -17.71 -0.52 0.48
C GLY A 75 -17.51 -0.04 -0.96
N ARG A 76 -16.30 0.33 -1.32
CA ARG A 76 -15.96 0.73 -2.69
C ARG A 76 -15.99 -0.47 -3.64
N HIS A 77 -16.41 -0.22 -4.85
CA HIS A 77 -16.48 -1.26 -5.87
C HIS A 77 -15.07 -1.76 -6.25
N HIS A 78 -14.94 -3.03 -6.63
CA HIS A 78 -13.65 -3.61 -7.02
C HIS A 78 -13.00 -2.88 -8.21
N THR A 79 -13.79 -2.30 -9.11
CA THR A 79 -13.25 -1.49 -10.22
C THR A 79 -12.55 -0.23 -9.73
N THR A 80 -13.03 0.38 -8.67
CA THR A 80 -12.35 1.52 -8.02
C THR A 80 -10.97 1.11 -7.50
N VAL A 81 -10.87 -0.09 -6.93
CA VAL A 81 -9.59 -0.65 -6.48
C VAL A 81 -8.64 -0.90 -7.66
N LEU A 82 -9.15 -1.49 -8.75
CA LEU A 82 -8.36 -1.71 -9.97
C LEU A 82 -7.83 -0.39 -10.56
N HIS A 83 -8.65 0.65 -10.61
CA HIS A 83 -8.22 1.97 -11.06
C HIS A 83 -7.16 2.59 -10.16
N ALA A 84 -7.29 2.44 -8.85
CA ALA A 84 -6.31 2.89 -7.88
C ALA A 84 -4.95 2.20 -8.08
N ILE A 85 -4.95 0.89 -8.24
CA ILE A 85 -3.74 0.10 -8.50
C ILE A 85 -3.07 0.55 -9.79
N ALA A 86 -3.83 0.68 -10.88
CA ALA A 86 -3.31 1.13 -12.17
C ALA A 86 -2.71 2.55 -12.09
N LYS A 87 -3.34 3.44 -11.33
CA LYS A 87 -2.83 4.79 -11.10
C LYS A 87 -1.48 4.78 -10.39
N ILE A 88 -1.35 3.99 -9.32
CA ILE A 88 -0.09 3.89 -8.58
C ILE A 88 1.01 3.27 -9.46
N GLU A 89 0.70 2.26 -10.27
CA GLU A 89 1.66 1.68 -11.21
C GLU A 89 2.19 2.72 -12.20
N ARG A 90 1.34 3.58 -12.72
CA ARG A 90 1.75 4.68 -13.61
C ARG A 90 2.61 5.71 -12.89
N LEU A 91 2.20 6.10 -11.69
CA LEU A 91 2.96 7.06 -10.88
C LEU A 91 4.36 6.52 -10.52
N ARG A 92 4.49 5.24 -10.25
CA ARG A 92 5.80 4.62 -10.01
C ARG A 92 6.75 4.72 -11.20
N LYS A 93 6.21 4.63 -12.42
CA LYS A 93 7.00 4.77 -13.65
C LYS A 93 7.41 6.22 -13.93
N ASP A 94 6.53 7.15 -13.60
CA ASP A 94 6.69 8.56 -13.94
C ASP A 94 7.42 9.36 -12.85
N ASP A 95 7.40 8.90 -11.61
CA ASP A 95 7.94 9.61 -10.45
C ASP A 95 8.76 8.67 -9.55
N GLU A 96 10.08 8.85 -9.55
CA GLU A 96 11.01 8.08 -8.73
C GLU A 96 10.73 8.21 -7.22
N SER A 97 10.19 9.35 -6.78
CA SER A 97 9.83 9.56 -5.37
C SER A 97 8.67 8.66 -4.95
N VAL A 98 7.69 8.48 -5.84
CA VAL A 98 6.57 7.54 -5.60
C VAL A 98 7.08 6.11 -5.57
N ASP A 99 7.93 5.75 -6.50
CA ASP A 99 8.53 4.41 -6.55
C ASP A 99 9.33 4.12 -5.27
N ALA A 100 10.18 5.03 -4.83
CA ALA A 100 10.93 4.92 -3.59
C ALA A 100 10.01 4.80 -2.36
N LEU A 101 8.94 5.58 -2.30
CA LEU A 101 7.95 5.51 -1.22
C LEU A 101 7.29 4.13 -1.14
N ILE A 102 6.86 3.59 -2.26
CA ILE A 102 6.23 2.27 -2.32
C ILE A 102 7.23 1.18 -1.90
N GLU A 103 8.46 1.24 -2.37
CA GLU A 103 9.50 0.29 -2.01
C GLU A 103 9.77 0.30 -0.50
N VAL A 104 9.87 1.48 0.11
CA VAL A 104 10.11 1.62 1.55
C VAL A 104 8.92 1.12 2.35
N LEU A 105 7.69 1.48 1.98
CA LEU A 105 6.49 0.98 2.66
C LEU A 105 6.39 -0.54 2.56
N THR A 106 6.71 -1.10 1.41
CA THR A 106 6.74 -2.56 1.23
C THR A 106 7.78 -3.21 2.14
N ALA A 107 8.97 -2.63 2.26
CA ALA A 107 10.02 -3.13 3.14
C ALA A 107 9.63 -3.07 4.61
N VAL A 108 8.98 -1.99 5.05
CA VAL A 108 8.47 -1.84 6.44
C VAL A 108 7.38 -2.88 6.73
N LEU A 109 6.50 -3.15 5.79
CA LEU A 109 5.39 -4.07 5.94
C LEU A 109 5.78 -5.55 5.81
N SER A 110 6.94 -5.84 5.26
CA SER A 110 7.41 -7.21 5.02
C SER A 110 8.65 -7.56 5.86
N PRO A 111 8.57 -7.53 7.20
CA PRO A 111 9.73 -7.70 8.07
C PRO A 111 10.40 -9.08 7.98
N LYS A 112 9.76 -10.06 7.38
CA LYS A 112 10.28 -11.43 7.26
C LYS A 112 10.91 -11.77 5.90
N MET A 113 10.99 -10.82 4.99
CA MET A 113 11.83 -10.95 3.80
C MET A 113 13.28 -10.50 4.07
N GLU A 114 13.73 -10.65 5.32
CA GLU A 114 15.01 -10.14 5.83
C GLU A 114 16.24 -10.55 5.03
N GLY A 115 16.21 -11.69 4.36
CA GLY A 115 17.35 -12.14 3.57
C GLY A 115 17.51 -11.45 2.20
N GLN A 116 16.41 -10.92 1.64
CA GLN A 116 16.42 -10.37 0.27
C GLN A 116 16.37 -8.84 0.22
N PHE A 117 15.72 -8.22 1.21
CA PHE A 117 15.59 -6.77 1.27
C PHE A 117 16.77 -6.06 1.92
N SER A 118 17.49 -6.72 2.85
CA SER A 118 18.69 -6.17 3.50
C SER A 118 19.79 -5.75 2.53
N ARG A 119 19.77 -6.24 1.30
CA ARG A 119 20.77 -5.89 0.26
C ARG A 119 20.38 -4.65 -0.55
N ARG A 120 19.13 -4.23 -0.54
CA ARG A 120 18.63 -3.09 -1.32
C ARG A 120 18.47 -1.81 -0.51
N PHE A 121 18.31 -1.94 0.80
CA PHE A 121 18.12 -0.79 1.67
C PHE A 121 19.31 -0.72 2.62
N GLU A 122 20.22 0.19 2.32
CA GLU A 122 21.25 0.61 3.25
C GLU A 122 20.57 1.05 4.57
N PRO A 123 21.16 0.72 5.74
CA PRO A 123 20.59 1.09 7.05
C PRO A 123 20.69 2.60 7.33
N GLY A 124 20.20 3.41 6.42
CA GLY A 124 20.19 4.87 6.51
C GLY A 124 18.82 5.50 6.31
N TRP A 125 17.81 4.68 6.01
CA TRP A 125 16.44 5.18 5.86
C TRP A 125 15.78 5.32 7.22
N SER A 126 15.94 6.49 7.83
CA SER A 126 15.23 6.83 9.06
C SER A 126 13.74 7.05 8.76
N ALA A 127 12.89 6.82 9.77
CA ALA A 127 11.47 7.16 9.69
C ALA A 127 11.24 8.61 9.20
N GLY A 128 12.10 9.53 9.61
CA GLY A 128 12.04 10.92 9.17
C GLY A 128 12.27 11.12 7.67
N LEU A 129 13.09 10.28 7.03
CA LEU A 129 13.30 10.34 5.58
C LEU A 129 12.07 9.84 4.82
N ILE A 130 11.42 8.80 5.31
CA ILE A 130 10.16 8.28 4.75
C ILE A 130 9.09 9.38 4.81
N ASP A 131 8.96 10.03 5.95
CA ASP A 131 7.99 11.11 6.15
C ASP A 131 8.28 12.32 5.24
N ALA A 132 9.56 12.67 5.06
CA ALA A 132 9.96 13.74 4.16
C ALA A 132 9.61 13.42 2.69
N VAL A 133 9.86 12.20 2.23
CA VAL A 133 9.49 11.76 0.88
C VAL A 133 7.96 11.73 0.72
N ALA A 134 7.24 11.21 1.71
CA ALA A 134 5.78 11.19 1.73
C ALA A 134 5.19 12.60 1.64
N ALA A 135 5.71 13.55 2.42
CA ALA A 135 5.27 14.95 2.39
C ALA A 135 5.47 15.58 1.01
N ARG A 136 6.62 15.36 0.38
CA ARG A 136 6.90 15.88 -0.98
C ARG A 136 5.95 15.30 -2.02
N VAL A 137 5.63 14.03 -1.93
CA VAL A 137 4.68 13.38 -2.84
C VAL A 137 3.27 13.96 -2.65
N LEU A 138 2.84 14.14 -1.40
CA LEU A 138 1.54 14.71 -1.08
C LEU A 138 1.40 16.15 -1.57
N ASP A 139 2.42 16.99 -1.38
CA ASP A 139 2.45 18.37 -1.86
C ASP A 139 2.30 18.41 -3.38
N ARG A 140 3.06 17.60 -4.09
CA ARG A 140 3.03 17.53 -5.54
C ARG A 140 1.67 17.08 -6.10
N ILE A 141 1.03 16.14 -5.43
CA ILE A 141 -0.31 15.66 -5.80
C ILE A 141 -1.37 16.74 -5.55
N SER A 142 -1.21 17.51 -4.48
CA SER A 142 -2.10 18.63 -4.18
C SER A 142 -1.97 19.77 -5.21
N GLU A 143 -0.76 20.07 -5.66
CA GLU A 143 -0.50 21.08 -6.67
C GLU A 143 -1.10 20.73 -8.03
N GLN A 144 -1.02 19.47 -8.44
CA GLN A 144 -1.57 19.01 -9.73
C GLN A 144 -3.09 19.16 -9.85
N ARG A 145 -3.82 19.28 -8.75
CA ARG A 145 -5.27 19.51 -8.75
C ARG A 145 -5.66 20.99 -8.86
N HIS A 146 -4.72 21.91 -8.67
CA HIS A 146 -4.96 23.36 -8.71
C HIS A 146 -4.64 24.00 -10.07
N VAL A 147 -4.30 23.21 -11.08
CA VAL A 147 -4.15 23.70 -12.45
C VAL A 147 -5.53 23.76 -13.09
N PRO A 148 -6.03 24.95 -13.45
CA PRO A 148 -7.33 25.09 -14.09
C PRO A 148 -7.36 24.43 -15.48
#